data_fe286e6df8b1ba961dea95765cfaa7ec
#
_entry.id   fe286e6df8b1ba961dea95765cfaa7ec
#
_cell.length_a   1.000
_cell.length_b   1.000
_cell.length_c   1.000
_cell.angle_alpha   90.00
_cell.angle_beta   90.00
_cell.angle_gamma   90.00
#
_symmetry.space_group_name_H-M   'P 1'
#
loop_
_entity.id
_entity.type
_entity.pdbx_description
1 polymer ?
#
loop_
_entity_poly.entity_id
_entity_poly.type
_entity_poly.pdbx_seq_one_letter_code
_entity_poly.pdbx_strand_id
1 'polypeptide(L)'
;MHGPVIQGKLVRLRPPRADDAQVMITWFEDIEVTRFMALHHPPSLEMEREWMERMARSADDVVWVIEHEGRPVGATAIHQISWKYGHGTTGTTIGDRSLWGRGIGGEVMKVRAEYAFKQLPLRKLKSGYFEGNEASARAQAAAGYREVGRWHGETFIDGTWRDHILTELLREDWERSHSV
;
A
#
# COMPACT_ATOMS: atom_id res chain seq x y z
N MET A 1 8.76 2.55 11.28
CA MET A 1 10.04 1.87 10.88
C MET A 1 10.14 1.80 9.36
N HIS A 2 11.37 1.78 8.86
CA HIS A 2 11.58 1.46 7.44
C HIS A 2 11.69 -0.06 7.27
N GLY A 3 11.06 -0.61 6.24
CA GLY A 3 11.20 -2.02 5.92
C GLY A 3 12.55 -2.33 5.28
N PRO A 4 13.04 -3.57 5.34
CA PRO A 4 14.28 -3.98 4.69
C PRO A 4 14.16 -3.97 3.17
N VAL A 5 15.29 -4.12 2.47
CA VAL A 5 15.26 -4.32 1.01
C VAL A 5 14.68 -5.71 0.71
N ILE A 6 13.67 -5.76 -0.16
CA ILE A 6 13.04 -6.99 -0.60
C ILE A 6 13.02 -6.98 -2.13
N GLN A 7 13.57 -8.02 -2.75
CA GLN A 7 13.63 -8.15 -4.20
C GLN A 7 12.45 -8.99 -4.69
N GLY A 8 11.59 -8.41 -5.53
CA GLY A 8 10.58 -9.10 -6.32
C GLY A 8 11.07 -9.35 -7.76
N LYS A 9 10.17 -9.79 -8.63
CA LYS A 9 10.45 -10.02 -10.06
C LYS A 9 10.43 -8.73 -10.87
N LEU A 10 9.40 -7.91 -10.66
CA LEU A 10 9.19 -6.63 -11.33
C LEU A 10 9.59 -5.45 -10.45
N VAL A 11 9.58 -5.63 -9.13
CA VAL A 11 9.76 -4.54 -8.17
C VAL A 11 10.83 -4.86 -7.14
N ARG A 12 11.41 -3.79 -6.60
CA ARG A 12 12.25 -3.83 -5.42
C ARG A 12 11.63 -2.92 -4.37
N LEU A 13 11.35 -3.44 -3.20
CA LEU A 13 10.95 -2.64 -2.06
C LEU A 13 12.20 -2.24 -1.28
N ARG A 14 12.35 -0.96 -0.96
CA ARG A 14 13.48 -0.46 -0.19
C ARG A 14 13.08 0.57 0.86
N PRO A 15 13.93 0.79 1.88
CA PRO A 15 13.74 1.91 2.80
C PRO A 15 13.58 3.24 2.06
N PRO A 16 12.66 4.13 2.49
CA PRO A 16 12.61 5.51 2.03
C PRO A 16 13.94 6.26 2.27
N ARG A 17 14.27 7.20 1.38
CA ARG A 17 15.41 8.11 1.45
C ARG A 17 14.92 9.56 1.43
N ALA A 18 15.69 10.49 1.94
CA ALA A 18 15.29 11.89 2.02
C ALA A 18 14.85 12.48 0.65
N ASP A 19 15.51 12.07 -0.42
CA ASP A 19 15.22 12.56 -1.78
C ASP A 19 13.92 12.00 -2.36
N ASP A 20 13.38 10.91 -1.80
CA ASP A 20 12.13 10.33 -2.29
C ASP A 20 10.95 11.28 -2.09
N ALA A 21 10.96 12.12 -1.07
CA ALA A 21 9.89 13.10 -0.84
C ALA A 21 9.69 14.00 -2.07
N GLN A 22 10.79 14.43 -2.72
CA GLN A 22 10.73 15.26 -3.91
C GLN A 22 10.04 14.56 -5.09
N VAL A 23 10.23 13.25 -5.20
CA VAL A 23 9.58 12.46 -6.26
C VAL A 23 8.12 12.18 -5.88
N MET A 24 7.86 11.86 -4.61
CA MET A 24 6.51 11.51 -4.16
C MET A 24 5.52 12.65 -4.32
N ILE A 25 5.91 13.91 -4.06
CA ILE A 25 5.02 15.06 -4.26
C ILE A 25 4.58 15.20 -5.71
N THR A 26 5.43 14.88 -6.69
CA THR A 26 5.06 14.94 -8.12
C THR A 26 3.95 13.95 -8.48
N TRP A 27 3.84 12.83 -7.77
CA TRP A 27 2.75 11.88 -7.96
C TRP A 27 1.43 12.42 -7.40
N PHE A 28 1.50 13.15 -6.27
CA PHE A 28 0.30 13.69 -5.61
C PHE A 28 -0.26 14.94 -6.29
N GLU A 29 0.50 15.57 -7.20
CA GLU A 29 0.02 16.62 -8.08
C GLU A 29 -0.93 16.10 -9.18
N ASP A 30 -0.88 14.80 -9.50
CA ASP A 30 -1.75 14.17 -10.48
C ASP A 30 -3.05 13.67 -9.81
N ILE A 31 -4.18 14.29 -10.18
CA ILE A 31 -5.50 13.94 -9.64
C ILE A 31 -5.88 12.48 -9.90
N GLU A 32 -5.42 11.89 -10.99
CA GLU A 32 -5.69 10.48 -11.28
C GLU A 32 -4.98 9.54 -10.29
N VAL A 33 -3.80 9.94 -9.81
CA VAL A 33 -3.07 9.19 -8.77
C VAL A 33 -3.76 9.33 -7.42
N THR A 34 -4.19 10.55 -7.09
CA THR A 34 -4.78 10.85 -5.77
C THR A 34 -6.27 10.58 -5.70
N ARG A 35 -6.94 10.34 -6.83
CA ARG A 35 -8.39 10.13 -6.96
C ARG A 35 -9.00 9.19 -5.91
N PHE A 36 -8.32 8.09 -5.63
CA PHE A 36 -8.75 7.08 -4.66
C PHE A 36 -7.90 7.07 -3.39
N MET A 37 -7.22 8.18 -3.10
CA MET A 37 -6.50 8.36 -1.84
C MET A 37 -7.32 9.24 -0.90
N ALA A 38 -7.14 9.06 0.39
CA ALA A 38 -7.77 9.91 1.40
C ALA A 38 -7.02 11.25 1.54
N LEU A 39 -6.74 11.92 0.41
CA LEU A 39 -6.08 13.22 0.34
C LEU A 39 -7.06 14.27 -0.18
N HIS A 40 -7.23 15.36 0.56
CA HIS A 40 -8.04 16.48 0.13
C HIS A 40 -7.29 17.48 -0.75
N HIS A 41 -5.98 17.49 -0.67
CA HIS A 41 -5.07 18.34 -1.45
C HIS A 41 -3.68 17.70 -1.50
N PRO A 42 -2.87 18.01 -2.52
CA PRO A 42 -1.47 17.58 -2.55
C PRO A 42 -0.70 18.07 -1.32
N PRO A 43 0.13 17.24 -0.69
CA PRO A 43 1.01 17.70 0.40
C PRO A 43 2.11 18.60 -0.14
N SER A 44 2.58 19.54 0.68
CA SER A 44 3.84 20.25 0.38
C SER A 44 5.03 19.32 0.58
N LEU A 45 6.19 19.72 0.04
CA LEU A 45 7.43 18.96 0.24
C LEU A 45 7.79 18.83 1.74
N GLU A 46 7.54 19.88 2.52
CA GLU A 46 7.77 19.89 3.96
C GLU A 46 6.85 18.88 4.66
N MET A 47 5.56 18.86 4.32
CA MET A 47 4.60 17.91 4.89
C MET A 47 4.99 16.46 4.56
N GLU A 48 5.47 16.19 3.34
CA GLU A 48 5.90 14.86 2.94
C GLU A 48 7.17 14.43 3.70
N ARG A 49 8.14 15.34 3.88
CA ARG A 49 9.33 15.08 4.70
C ARG A 49 8.97 14.80 6.16
N GLU A 50 8.09 15.59 6.76
CA GLU A 50 7.59 15.38 8.11
C GLU A 50 6.87 14.02 8.24
N TRP A 51 6.08 13.63 7.23
CA TRP A 51 5.44 12.33 7.20
C TRP A 51 6.49 11.21 7.16
N MET A 52 7.50 11.30 6.31
CA MET A 52 8.58 10.31 6.21
C MET A 52 9.36 10.19 7.53
N GLU A 53 9.68 11.31 8.19
CA GLU A 53 10.34 11.31 9.49
C GLU A 53 9.46 10.66 10.58
N ARG A 54 8.17 10.97 10.58
CA ARG A 54 7.21 10.36 11.51
C ARG A 54 7.14 8.85 11.30
N MET A 55 7.08 8.38 10.05
CA MET A 55 7.08 6.96 9.71
C MET A 55 8.40 6.27 10.11
N ALA A 56 9.54 6.94 9.96
CA ALA A 56 10.84 6.40 10.36
C ALA A 56 10.90 6.11 11.87
N ARG A 57 10.24 6.94 12.69
CA ARG A 57 10.21 6.83 14.15
C ARG A 57 9.06 5.96 14.67
N SER A 58 8.09 5.64 13.84
CA SER A 58 6.94 4.83 14.28
C SER A 58 7.38 3.42 14.66
N ALA A 59 6.81 2.91 15.76
CA ALA A 59 6.95 1.51 16.17
C ALA A 59 5.92 0.58 15.51
N ASP A 60 4.84 1.16 14.97
CA ASP A 60 3.66 0.43 14.52
C ASP A 60 3.40 0.58 13.01
N ASP A 61 4.41 1.08 12.28
CA ASP A 61 4.35 1.20 10.82
C ASP A 61 5.64 0.68 10.19
N VAL A 62 5.51 0.00 9.05
CA VAL A 62 6.65 -0.41 8.20
C VAL A 62 6.41 0.12 6.80
N VAL A 63 7.32 0.94 6.29
CA VAL A 63 7.14 1.69 5.03
C VAL A 63 8.26 1.36 4.05
N TRP A 64 7.92 1.29 2.77
CA TRP A 64 8.85 1.11 1.65
C TRP A 64 8.56 2.07 0.51
N VAL A 65 9.60 2.46 -0.19
CA VAL A 65 9.51 2.96 -1.57
C VAL A 65 9.56 1.76 -2.51
N ILE A 66 8.72 1.81 -3.53
CA ILE A 66 8.66 0.83 -4.61
C ILE A 66 9.57 1.32 -5.72
N GLU A 67 10.56 0.52 -6.09
CA GLU A 67 11.40 0.74 -7.28
C GLU A 67 11.00 -0.23 -8.39
N HIS A 68 10.99 0.28 -9.61
CA HIS A 68 10.93 -0.50 -10.84
C HIS A 68 12.03 0.00 -11.78
N GLU A 69 12.85 -0.92 -12.29
CA GLU A 69 14.02 -0.58 -13.15
C GLU A 69 14.94 0.51 -12.55
N GLY A 70 15.16 0.43 -11.22
CA GLY A 70 16.04 1.35 -10.49
C GLY A 70 15.46 2.74 -10.20
N ARG A 71 14.21 3.01 -10.55
CA ARG A 71 13.54 4.29 -10.31
C ARG A 71 12.43 4.14 -9.27
N PRO A 72 12.22 5.11 -8.36
CA PRO A 72 11.09 5.14 -7.49
C PRO A 72 9.80 5.38 -8.29
N VAL A 73 8.81 4.51 -8.10
CA VAL A 73 7.55 4.51 -8.86
C VAL A 73 6.31 4.49 -7.97
N GLY A 74 6.49 4.38 -6.66
CA GLY A 74 5.39 4.32 -5.72
C GLY A 74 5.85 4.09 -4.29
N ALA A 75 4.89 3.94 -3.39
CA ALA A 75 5.12 3.61 -1.99
C ALA A 75 4.16 2.54 -1.50
N THR A 76 4.59 1.78 -0.50
CA THR A 76 3.74 0.78 0.16
C THR A 76 4.07 0.68 1.64
N ALA A 77 3.09 0.29 2.43
CA ALA A 77 3.28 0.20 3.87
C ALA A 77 2.39 -0.86 4.53
N ILE A 78 2.77 -1.22 5.75
CA ILE A 78 1.92 -1.84 6.74
C ILE A 78 1.80 -0.83 7.87
N HIS A 79 0.61 -0.30 8.07
CA HIS A 79 0.30 0.74 9.05
C HIS A 79 -0.46 0.16 10.24
N GLN A 80 -0.42 0.90 11.36
CA GLN A 80 -1.24 0.60 12.53
C GLN A 80 -1.11 -0.86 12.98
N ILE A 81 0.14 -1.35 13.02
CA ILE A 81 0.42 -2.72 13.45
C ILE A 81 0.01 -2.87 14.91
N SER A 82 -0.95 -3.73 15.16
CA SER A 82 -1.26 -4.16 16.51
C SER A 82 -0.45 -5.42 16.83
N TRP A 83 0.68 -5.24 17.47
CA TRP A 83 1.55 -6.35 17.91
C TRP A 83 0.83 -7.32 18.85
N LYS A 84 -0.07 -6.78 19.68
CA LYS A 84 -0.89 -7.57 20.61
C LYS A 84 -1.86 -8.51 19.89
N TYR A 85 -2.47 -8.03 18.81
CA TYR A 85 -3.52 -8.79 18.10
C TYR A 85 -3.03 -9.40 16.78
N GLY A 86 -1.81 -9.13 16.38
CA GLY A 86 -1.18 -9.71 15.20
C GLY A 86 -1.82 -9.28 13.88
N HIS A 87 -2.16 -8.00 13.72
CA HIS A 87 -2.68 -7.48 12.46
C HIS A 87 -2.13 -6.09 12.13
N GLY A 88 -2.14 -5.72 10.85
CA GLY A 88 -1.82 -4.38 10.37
C GLY A 88 -2.67 -4.02 9.15
N THR A 89 -2.76 -2.73 8.86
CA THR A 89 -3.49 -2.20 7.70
C THR A 89 -2.51 -1.89 6.58
N THR A 90 -2.80 -2.31 5.37
CA THR A 90 -1.86 -2.18 4.24
C THR A 90 -2.34 -1.15 3.23
N GLY A 91 -1.40 -0.37 2.70
CA GLY A 91 -1.61 0.59 1.62
C GLY A 91 -0.56 0.45 0.53
N THR A 92 -0.94 0.75 -0.71
CA THR A 92 -0.05 0.77 -1.88
C THR A 92 -0.48 1.87 -2.83
N THR A 93 0.46 2.71 -3.23
CA THR A 93 0.28 3.73 -4.27
C THR A 93 1.31 3.51 -5.35
N ILE A 94 0.88 3.40 -6.61
CA ILE A 94 1.74 3.45 -7.79
C ILE A 94 1.59 4.83 -8.39
N GLY A 95 2.61 5.69 -8.19
CA GLY A 95 2.60 7.08 -8.62
C GLY A 95 2.89 7.26 -10.11
N ASP A 96 3.70 6.37 -10.70
CA ASP A 96 3.96 6.39 -12.14
C ASP A 96 2.82 5.72 -12.90
N ARG A 97 1.94 6.54 -13.52
CA ARG A 97 0.77 6.06 -14.28
C ARG A 97 1.13 5.19 -15.48
N SER A 98 2.32 5.39 -16.07
CA SER A 98 2.76 4.59 -17.23
C SER A 98 2.92 3.10 -16.89
N LEU A 99 2.99 2.77 -15.60
CA LEU A 99 3.13 1.42 -15.07
C LEU A 99 1.80 0.79 -14.63
N TRP A 100 0.69 1.52 -14.72
CA TRP A 100 -0.61 0.97 -14.37
C TRP A 100 -1.01 -0.15 -15.33
N GLY A 101 -1.70 -1.16 -14.81
CA GLY A 101 -2.09 -2.34 -15.59
C GLY A 101 -0.97 -3.35 -15.87
N ARG A 102 0.27 -3.07 -15.47
CA ARG A 102 1.44 -3.95 -15.70
C ARG A 102 1.71 -4.96 -14.58
N GLY A 103 0.80 -5.14 -13.63
CA GLY A 103 0.95 -6.10 -12.54
C GLY A 103 1.80 -5.63 -11.35
N ILE A 104 2.40 -4.43 -11.42
CA ILE A 104 3.29 -3.87 -10.38
C ILE A 104 2.61 -3.87 -9.01
N GLY A 105 1.39 -3.30 -8.91
CA GLY A 105 0.68 -3.22 -7.64
C GLY A 105 0.38 -4.59 -7.02
N GLY A 106 -0.03 -5.55 -7.85
CA GLY A 106 -0.30 -6.92 -7.39
C GLY A 106 0.96 -7.62 -6.87
N GLU A 107 2.11 -7.43 -7.54
CA GLU A 107 3.38 -8.00 -7.06
C GLU A 107 3.83 -7.35 -5.75
N VAL A 108 3.74 -6.03 -5.62
CA VAL A 108 4.03 -5.32 -4.37
C VAL A 108 3.23 -5.90 -3.21
N MET A 109 1.93 -6.13 -3.40
CA MET A 109 1.08 -6.69 -2.36
C MET A 109 1.52 -8.09 -1.95
N LYS A 110 1.91 -8.95 -2.91
CA LYS A 110 2.42 -10.31 -2.66
C LYS A 110 3.73 -10.30 -1.89
N VAL A 111 4.71 -9.52 -2.36
CA VAL A 111 6.04 -9.40 -1.74
C VAL A 111 5.93 -8.85 -0.31
N ARG A 112 5.09 -7.84 -0.11
CA ARG A 112 4.83 -7.27 1.21
C ARG A 112 4.13 -8.27 2.14
N ALA A 113 3.15 -9.03 1.64
CA ALA A 113 2.45 -10.06 2.42
C ALA A 113 3.40 -11.19 2.84
N GLU A 114 4.28 -11.62 1.93
CA GLU A 114 5.31 -12.62 2.25
C GLU A 114 6.21 -12.15 3.40
N TYR A 115 6.70 -10.90 3.32
CA TYR A 115 7.49 -10.31 4.41
C TYR A 115 6.68 -10.27 5.71
N ALA A 116 5.46 -9.78 5.67
CA ALA A 116 4.61 -9.65 6.84
C ALA A 116 4.38 -11.00 7.55
N PHE A 117 4.14 -12.06 6.78
CA PHE A 117 3.84 -13.36 7.35
C PHE A 117 5.06 -14.22 7.67
N LYS A 118 6.20 -13.98 7.02
CA LYS A 118 7.44 -14.72 7.33
C LYS A 118 8.30 -14.05 8.39
N GLN A 119 8.28 -12.72 8.48
CA GLN A 119 9.22 -11.97 9.32
C GLN A 119 8.55 -11.25 10.51
N LEU A 120 7.23 -11.06 10.48
CA LEU A 120 6.51 -10.39 11.55
C LEU A 120 5.48 -11.35 12.17
N PRO A 121 5.16 -11.20 13.49
CA PRO A 121 4.17 -12.04 14.15
C PRO A 121 2.73 -11.62 13.80
N LEU A 122 2.47 -11.38 12.51
CA LEU A 122 1.16 -10.99 12.02
C LEU A 122 0.38 -12.20 11.53
N ARG A 123 -0.86 -12.30 11.92
CA ARG A 123 -1.82 -13.33 11.47
C ARG A 123 -2.80 -12.82 10.42
N LYS A 124 -2.88 -11.49 10.25
CA LYS A 124 -3.83 -10.86 9.34
C LYS A 124 -3.30 -9.53 8.81
N LEU A 125 -3.49 -9.31 7.52
CA LEU A 125 -3.36 -8.02 6.86
C LEU A 125 -4.75 -7.52 6.49
N LYS A 126 -5.06 -6.28 6.90
CA LYS A 126 -6.28 -5.56 6.51
C LYS A 126 -5.94 -4.65 5.34
N SER A 127 -6.89 -4.41 4.47
CA SER A 127 -6.80 -3.46 3.38
C SER A 127 -8.20 -2.97 3.01
N GLY A 128 -8.29 -2.19 1.94
CA GLY A 128 -9.55 -1.79 1.36
C GLY A 128 -9.32 -1.01 0.07
N TYR A 129 -10.41 -0.71 -0.60
CA TYR A 129 -10.44 0.15 -1.77
C TYR A 129 -11.80 0.85 -1.86
N PHE A 130 -11.82 2.01 -2.49
CA PHE A 130 -13.08 2.73 -2.73
C PHE A 130 -13.75 2.19 -3.99
N GLU A 131 -15.08 2.13 -3.96
CA GLU A 131 -15.89 1.73 -5.09
C GLU A 131 -15.52 2.52 -6.35
N GLY A 132 -15.34 1.79 -7.48
CA GLY A 132 -14.83 2.32 -8.74
C GLY A 132 -13.30 2.19 -8.91
N ASN A 133 -12.54 1.83 -7.86
CA ASN A 133 -11.12 1.53 -7.98
C ASN A 133 -10.87 0.07 -8.40
N GLU A 134 -11.24 -0.24 -9.64
CA GLU A 134 -11.12 -1.59 -10.22
C GLU A 134 -9.67 -2.10 -10.25
N ALA A 135 -8.69 -1.20 -10.36
CA ALA A 135 -7.28 -1.57 -10.37
C ALA A 135 -6.86 -2.13 -9.00
N SER A 136 -7.25 -1.46 -7.92
CA SER A 136 -7.00 -1.92 -6.55
C SER A 136 -7.76 -3.21 -6.25
N ALA A 137 -9.04 -3.31 -6.64
CA ALA A 137 -9.85 -4.51 -6.46
C ALA A 137 -9.17 -5.74 -7.10
N ARG A 138 -8.76 -5.64 -8.36
CA ARG A 138 -8.06 -6.73 -9.06
C ARG A 138 -6.71 -7.07 -8.44
N ALA A 139 -5.92 -6.07 -8.05
CA ALA A 139 -4.61 -6.28 -7.44
C ALA A 139 -4.72 -6.99 -6.08
N GLN A 140 -5.70 -6.59 -5.26
CA GLN A 140 -5.96 -7.21 -3.97
C GLN A 140 -6.45 -8.65 -4.12
N ALA A 141 -7.41 -8.91 -5.02
CA ALA A 141 -7.89 -10.26 -5.30
C ALA A 141 -6.76 -11.18 -5.80
N ALA A 142 -5.91 -10.69 -6.71
CA ALA A 142 -4.75 -11.42 -7.22
C ALA A 142 -3.67 -11.70 -6.15
N ALA A 143 -3.63 -10.91 -5.08
CA ALA A 143 -2.76 -11.11 -3.92
C ALA A 143 -3.41 -11.96 -2.82
N GLY A 144 -4.64 -12.45 -3.03
CA GLY A 144 -5.34 -13.34 -2.10
C GLY A 144 -6.20 -12.63 -1.05
N TYR A 145 -6.37 -11.31 -1.13
CA TYR A 145 -7.29 -10.61 -0.24
C TYR A 145 -8.74 -10.93 -0.62
N ARG A 146 -9.60 -11.03 0.38
CA ARG A 146 -11.04 -11.23 0.22
C ARG A 146 -11.83 -10.08 0.85
N GLU A 147 -12.99 -9.76 0.29
CA GLU A 147 -13.94 -8.80 0.88
C GLU A 147 -14.51 -9.36 2.18
N VAL A 148 -14.61 -8.50 3.19
CA VAL A 148 -15.14 -8.86 4.52
C VAL A 148 -16.22 -7.89 4.98
N GLY A 149 -16.48 -6.83 4.23
CA GLY A 149 -17.53 -5.87 4.52
C GLY A 149 -17.35 -4.59 3.74
N ARG A 150 -18.24 -3.63 3.98
CA ARG A 150 -18.15 -2.29 3.39
C ARG A 150 -18.75 -1.23 4.29
N TRP A 151 -18.21 -0.04 4.20
CA TRP A 151 -18.80 1.16 4.75
C TRP A 151 -19.49 1.92 3.63
N HIS A 152 -20.78 2.18 3.80
CA HIS A 152 -21.58 2.83 2.77
C HIS A 152 -21.36 4.34 2.76
N GLY A 153 -21.19 4.91 1.55
CA GLY A 153 -21.06 6.35 1.37
C GLY A 153 -19.90 6.98 2.15
N GLU A 154 -18.78 6.28 2.27
CA GLU A 154 -17.65 6.66 3.14
C GLU A 154 -16.81 7.80 2.58
N THR A 155 -16.73 7.91 1.25
CA THR A 155 -15.89 8.94 0.63
C THR A 155 -16.57 9.62 -0.54
N PHE A 156 -16.21 10.88 -0.79
CA PHE A 156 -16.75 11.68 -1.88
C PHE A 156 -15.71 11.74 -3.02
N ILE A 157 -16.02 11.09 -4.14
CA ILE A 157 -15.15 11.02 -5.31
C ILE A 157 -15.96 11.36 -6.56
N ASP A 158 -15.49 12.31 -7.37
CA ASP A 158 -16.11 12.74 -8.62
C ASP A 158 -17.60 13.10 -8.46
N GLY A 159 -17.92 13.88 -7.44
CA GLY A 159 -19.28 14.33 -7.20
C GLY A 159 -20.24 13.29 -6.63
N THR A 160 -19.73 12.10 -6.24
CA THR A 160 -20.54 10.99 -5.76
C THR A 160 -19.97 10.38 -4.48
N TRP A 161 -20.83 10.05 -3.53
CA TRP A 161 -20.46 9.25 -2.36
C TRP A 161 -20.25 7.81 -2.77
N ARG A 162 -19.10 7.26 -2.38
CA ARG A 162 -18.65 5.91 -2.73
C ARG A 162 -18.50 5.05 -1.48
N ASP A 163 -18.76 3.76 -1.62
CA ASP A 163 -18.51 2.79 -0.57
C ASP A 163 -17.00 2.54 -0.40
N HIS A 164 -16.59 2.24 0.82
CA HIS A 164 -15.27 1.69 1.11
C HIS A 164 -15.39 0.18 1.30
N ILE A 165 -14.86 -0.58 0.37
CA ILE A 165 -14.82 -2.04 0.42
C ILE A 165 -13.66 -2.46 1.32
N LEU A 166 -13.96 -3.19 2.39
CA LEU A 166 -13.00 -3.67 3.36
C LEU A 166 -12.53 -5.07 2.97
N THR A 167 -11.23 -5.29 3.02
CA THR A 167 -10.62 -6.57 2.63
C THR A 167 -9.64 -7.05 3.69
N GLU A 168 -9.41 -8.37 3.70
CA GLU A 168 -8.39 -8.97 4.55
C GLU A 168 -7.65 -10.11 3.83
N LEU A 169 -6.42 -10.36 4.26
CA LEU A 169 -5.65 -11.54 3.92
C LEU A 169 -5.22 -12.22 5.23
N LEU A 170 -5.64 -13.46 5.45
CA LEU A 170 -5.23 -14.24 6.61
C LEU A 170 -3.94 -15.00 6.32
N ARG A 171 -3.07 -15.14 7.35
CA ARG A 171 -1.84 -15.94 7.25
C ARG A 171 -2.14 -17.38 6.81
N GLU A 172 -3.15 -18.02 7.40
CA GLU A 172 -3.52 -19.39 7.07
C GLU A 172 -3.96 -19.59 5.61
N ASP A 173 -4.66 -18.59 5.03
CA ASP A 173 -5.06 -18.62 3.63
C ASP A 173 -3.84 -18.42 2.71
N TRP A 174 -2.92 -17.52 3.11
CA TRP A 174 -1.68 -17.29 2.41
C TRP A 174 -0.77 -18.53 2.44
N GLU A 175 -0.60 -19.18 3.61
CA GLU A 175 0.20 -20.39 3.76
C GLU A 175 -0.36 -21.52 2.89
N ARG A 176 -1.68 -21.75 2.89
CA ARG A 176 -2.33 -22.74 2.02
C ARG A 176 -2.05 -22.52 0.54
N SER A 177 -2.04 -21.29 0.08
CA SER A 177 -1.76 -20.95 -1.33
C SER A 177 -0.28 -21.05 -1.71
N HIS A 178 0.64 -21.17 -0.72
CA HIS A 178 2.09 -21.26 -0.91
C HIS A 178 2.69 -22.58 -0.41
N SER A 179 1.87 -23.50 0.12
CA SER A 179 2.26 -24.86 0.47
C SER A 179 2.20 -25.71 -0.80
N VAL A 180 3.35 -25.93 -1.42
CA VAL A 180 3.57 -26.90 -2.51
C VAL A 180 4.46 -28.02 -1.99
#